data_83060bced451ae60749e67a8128e9ee8
#
_entry.id   83060bced451ae60749e67a8128e9ee8
#
_cell.length_a   1.000
_cell.length_b   1.000
_cell.length_c   1.000
_cell.angle_alpha   90.00
_cell.angle_beta   90.00
_cell.angle_gamma   90.00
#
_symmetry.space_group_name_H-M   'P 1'
#
loop_
_entity.id
_entity.type
_entity.pdbx_description
1 polymer ?
#
loop_
_entity_poly.entity_id
_entity_poly.type
_entity_poly.pdbx_seq_one_letter_code
_entity_poly.pdbx_strand_id
1 'polypeptide(L)'
;MSVTLDLDAQALASLPFGPGELERHMQIELACRFYASGWLTLAQGASMARLDHYAFGIALVERDIPRQYGLTEAQEDLAHARR
;
A
#
# COMPACT_ATOMS: atom_id res chain seq x y z
N MET A 1 7.05 6.92 -13.41
CA MET A 1 7.27 5.54 -13.89
C MET A 1 5.98 4.74 -13.71
N SER A 2 5.63 3.97 -14.71
CA SER A 2 4.52 3.03 -14.58
C SER A 2 5.01 1.62 -14.86
N VAL A 3 4.31 0.64 -14.30
CA VAL A 3 4.70 -0.77 -14.41
C VAL A 3 3.54 -1.55 -15.03
N THR A 4 3.83 -2.37 -15.99
CA THR A 4 2.87 -3.28 -16.59
C THR A 4 3.15 -4.69 -16.09
N LEU A 5 2.11 -5.37 -15.58
CA LEU A 5 2.24 -6.72 -15.06
C LEU A 5 1.56 -7.71 -16.00
N ASP A 6 2.23 -8.84 -16.24
CA ASP A 6 1.65 -9.95 -16.97
C ASP A 6 1.29 -11.04 -15.96
N LEU A 7 0.00 -11.18 -15.70
CA LEU A 7 -0.50 -12.11 -14.70
C LEU A 7 -1.36 -13.18 -15.34
N ASP A 8 -1.37 -14.38 -14.74
CA ASP A 8 -2.13 -15.52 -15.23
C ASP A 8 -3.62 -15.19 -15.26
N ALA A 9 -4.20 -15.20 -16.45
CA ALA A 9 -5.61 -14.87 -16.65
C ALA A 9 -6.56 -15.82 -15.93
N GLN A 10 -6.22 -17.09 -15.84
CA GLN A 10 -7.07 -18.06 -15.14
C GLN A 10 -7.11 -17.79 -13.65
N ALA A 11 -5.95 -17.46 -13.07
CA ALA A 11 -5.88 -17.09 -11.65
C ALA A 11 -6.69 -15.83 -11.39
N LEU A 12 -6.58 -14.83 -12.26
CA LEU A 12 -7.34 -13.58 -12.10
C LEU A 12 -8.84 -13.82 -12.18
N ALA A 13 -9.27 -14.73 -13.05
CA ALA A 13 -10.69 -15.02 -13.22
C ALA A 13 -11.32 -15.67 -11.97
N SER A 14 -10.50 -16.26 -11.09
CA SER A 14 -11.01 -16.87 -9.86
C SER A 14 -11.24 -15.85 -8.75
N LEU A 15 -10.79 -14.61 -8.92
CA LEU A 15 -10.92 -13.57 -7.90
C LEU A 15 -12.33 -12.96 -7.91
N PRO A 16 -12.86 -12.59 -6.75
CA PRO A 16 -14.25 -12.12 -6.62
C PRO A 16 -14.43 -10.63 -6.96
N PHE A 17 -13.66 -10.12 -7.92
CA PHE A 17 -13.69 -8.70 -8.27
C PHE A 17 -13.93 -8.51 -9.75
N GLY A 18 -14.66 -7.44 -10.11
CA GLY A 18 -14.76 -7.02 -11.49
C GLY A 18 -13.44 -6.39 -11.98
N PRO A 19 -13.31 -6.18 -13.31
CA PRO A 19 -12.03 -5.72 -13.87
C PRO A 19 -11.47 -4.43 -13.27
N GLY A 20 -12.30 -3.41 -13.08
CA GLY A 20 -11.85 -2.16 -12.49
C GLY A 20 -11.55 -2.29 -11.01
N GLU A 21 -12.37 -3.07 -10.31
CA GLU A 21 -12.17 -3.32 -8.88
C GLU A 21 -10.89 -4.13 -8.64
N LEU A 22 -10.61 -5.09 -9.50
CA LEU A 22 -9.42 -5.93 -9.37
C LEU A 22 -8.15 -5.09 -9.38
N GLU A 23 -8.01 -4.21 -10.35
CA GLU A 23 -6.83 -3.35 -10.44
C GLU A 23 -6.68 -2.50 -9.18
N ARG A 24 -7.79 -1.94 -8.71
CA ARG A 24 -7.79 -1.12 -7.50
C ARG A 24 -7.37 -1.91 -6.27
N HIS A 25 -7.92 -3.12 -6.13
CA HIS A 25 -7.54 -4.00 -5.02
C HIS A 25 -6.07 -4.39 -5.09
N MET A 26 -5.56 -4.67 -6.28
CA MET A 26 -4.15 -5.03 -6.44
C MET A 26 -3.23 -3.88 -6.01
N GLN A 27 -3.57 -2.64 -6.34
CA GLN A 27 -2.77 -1.49 -5.93
C GLN A 27 -2.71 -1.38 -4.41
N ILE A 28 -3.85 -1.56 -3.76
CA ILE A 28 -3.92 -1.47 -2.30
C ILE A 28 -3.16 -2.64 -1.65
N GLU A 29 -3.37 -3.85 -2.15
CA GLU A 29 -2.69 -5.04 -1.60
C GLU A 29 -1.18 -4.94 -1.73
N LEU A 30 -0.68 -4.51 -2.89
CA LEU A 30 0.76 -4.35 -3.10
C LEU A 30 1.33 -3.28 -2.18
N ALA A 31 0.65 -2.15 -2.05
CA ALA A 31 1.11 -1.07 -1.19
C ALA A 31 1.19 -1.52 0.27
N CYS A 32 0.15 -2.22 0.74
CA CYS A 32 0.12 -2.74 2.11
C CYS A 32 1.23 -3.76 2.34
N ARG A 33 1.44 -4.68 1.40
CA ARG A 33 2.49 -5.68 1.52
C ARG A 33 3.88 -5.06 1.51
N PHE A 34 4.12 -4.11 0.62
CA PHE A 34 5.42 -3.45 0.55
C PHE A 34 5.70 -2.63 1.81
N TYR A 35 4.66 -1.99 2.35
CA TYR A 35 4.79 -1.30 3.62
C TYR A 35 5.11 -2.29 4.76
N ALA A 36 4.38 -3.41 4.81
CA ALA A 36 4.61 -4.44 5.83
C ALA A 36 6.02 -5.00 5.76
N SER A 37 6.58 -5.08 4.55
CA SER A 37 7.94 -5.58 4.34
C SER A 37 9.02 -4.54 4.68
N GLY A 38 8.62 -3.31 5.02
CA GLY A 38 9.58 -2.26 5.31
C GLY A 38 10.18 -1.58 4.09
N TRP A 39 9.63 -1.84 2.91
CA TRP A 39 10.15 -1.29 1.65
C TRP A 39 9.58 0.08 1.31
N LEU A 40 8.44 0.44 1.89
CA LEU A 40 7.81 1.74 1.68
C LEU A 40 7.53 2.39 3.03
N THR A 41 7.63 3.71 3.08
CA THR A 41 7.13 4.48 4.22
C THR A 41 5.61 4.52 4.17
N LEU A 42 4.99 5.01 5.24
CA LEU A 42 3.53 5.19 5.26
C LEU A 42 3.08 6.11 4.13
N ALA A 43 3.79 7.21 3.92
CA ALA A 43 3.45 8.16 2.86
C ALA A 43 3.58 7.53 1.48
N GLN A 44 4.66 6.77 1.24
CA GLN A 44 4.87 6.10 -0.03
C GLN A 44 3.81 5.03 -0.28
N GLY A 45 3.45 4.28 0.75
CA GLY A 45 2.40 3.26 0.64
C GLY A 45 1.05 3.88 0.31
N ALA A 46 0.69 4.95 1.00
CA ALA A 46 -0.57 5.66 0.73
C ALA A 46 -0.59 6.18 -0.70
N SER A 47 0.51 6.77 -1.16
CA SER A 47 0.62 7.28 -2.53
C SER A 47 0.47 6.16 -3.56
N MET A 48 1.14 5.03 -3.35
CA MET A 48 1.05 3.88 -4.24
C MET A 48 -0.37 3.32 -4.31
N ALA A 49 -1.06 3.31 -3.17
CA ALA A 49 -2.45 2.84 -3.08
C ALA A 49 -3.45 3.89 -3.57
N ARG A 50 -3.00 5.11 -3.86
CA ARG A 50 -3.84 6.25 -4.21
C ARG A 50 -4.89 6.52 -3.14
N LEU A 51 -4.44 6.45 -1.89
CA LEU A 51 -5.26 6.73 -0.71
C LEU A 51 -4.60 7.84 0.09
N ASP A 52 -5.39 8.56 0.88
CA ASP A 52 -4.81 9.44 1.88
C ASP A 52 -4.27 8.60 3.05
N HIS A 53 -3.55 9.24 3.97
CA HIS A 53 -2.92 8.52 5.08
C HIS A 53 -3.95 7.83 5.97
N TYR A 54 -5.10 8.47 6.18
CA TYR A 54 -6.16 7.90 7.01
C TYR A 54 -6.74 6.63 6.37
N ALA A 55 -7.11 6.72 5.11
CA ALA A 55 -7.67 5.57 4.38
C ALA A 55 -6.66 4.43 4.26
N PHE A 56 -5.38 4.76 4.04
CA PHE A 56 -4.35 3.73 4.00
C PHE A 56 -4.17 3.08 5.36
N GLY A 57 -4.25 3.87 6.44
CA GLY A 57 -4.23 3.33 7.80
C GLY A 57 -5.35 2.31 8.03
N ILE A 58 -6.56 2.62 7.56
CA ILE A 58 -7.69 1.68 7.64
C ILE A 58 -7.38 0.40 6.86
N ALA A 59 -6.84 0.53 5.65
CA ALA A 59 -6.50 -0.63 4.83
C ALA A 59 -5.47 -1.53 5.54
N LEU A 60 -4.52 -0.94 6.24
CA LEU A 60 -3.54 -1.69 7.03
C LEU A 60 -4.20 -2.42 8.20
N VAL A 61 -5.12 -1.75 8.92
CA VAL A 61 -5.83 -2.36 10.03
C VAL A 61 -6.66 -3.55 9.57
N GLU A 62 -7.34 -3.42 8.45
CA GLU A 62 -8.14 -4.51 7.89
C GLU A 62 -7.31 -5.76 7.58
N ARG A 63 -6.01 -5.58 7.36
CA ARG A 63 -5.08 -6.66 7.03
C ARG A 63 -4.19 -7.05 8.19
N ASP A 64 -4.50 -6.56 9.39
CA ASP A 64 -3.72 -6.83 10.59
C ASP A 64 -2.25 -6.44 10.43
N ILE A 65 -1.99 -5.37 9.70
CA ILE A 65 -0.64 -4.85 9.52
C ILE A 65 -0.47 -3.66 10.47
N PRO A 66 0.37 -3.78 11.50
CA PRO A 66 0.57 -2.67 12.41
C PRO A 66 1.36 -1.55 11.74
N ARG A 67 1.13 -0.31 12.17
CA ARG A 67 1.98 0.80 11.75
C ARG A 67 3.36 0.57 12.30
N GLN A 68 4.34 0.66 11.41
CA GLN A 68 5.73 0.48 11.80
C GLN A 68 6.31 1.83 12.21
N TYR A 69 6.31 2.11 13.50
CA TYR A 69 6.96 3.29 14.05
C TYR A 69 8.42 2.98 14.31
N GLY A 70 9.09 2.51 13.26
CA GLY A 70 10.50 2.29 13.33
C GLY A 70 11.25 3.61 13.42
N LEU A 71 12.51 3.53 13.82
CA LEU A 71 13.34 4.73 13.98
C LEU A 71 13.39 5.56 12.70
N THR A 72 13.42 4.89 11.54
CA THR A 72 13.47 5.57 10.24
C THR A 72 12.22 6.41 9.98
N GLU A 73 11.03 5.86 10.23
CA GLU A 73 9.79 6.61 10.04
C GLU A 73 9.70 7.78 11.00
N ALA A 74 10.06 7.56 12.26
CA ALA A 74 10.06 8.63 13.26
C ALA A 74 11.01 9.75 12.87
N GLN A 75 12.18 9.41 12.33
CA GLN A 75 13.14 10.40 11.86
C GLN A 75 12.62 11.17 10.65
N GLU A 76 11.96 10.51 9.73
CA GLU A 76 11.34 11.17 8.58
C GLU A 76 10.26 12.15 9.01
N ASP A 77 9.39 11.73 9.92
CA ASP A 77 8.33 12.58 10.44
C ASP A 77 8.90 13.81 11.15
N LEU A 78 9.93 13.62 11.95
CA LEU A 78 10.59 14.73 12.64
C LEU A 78 11.26 15.68 11.65
N ALA A 79 11.88 15.15 10.61
CA ALA A 79 12.51 15.98 9.59
C ALA A 79 11.47 16.84 8.86
N HIS A 80 10.31 16.28 8.56
CA HIS A 80 9.22 17.02 7.94
C HIS A 80 8.63 18.06 8.88
N ALA A 81 8.49 17.73 10.14
CA ALA A 81 7.95 18.66 11.13
C ALA A 81 8.87 19.88 11.37
N ARG A 82 10.16 19.71 11.13
CA ARG A 82 11.14 20.78 11.34
C ARG A 82 11.28 21.72 10.14
N ARG A 83 10.69 21.37 9.04
CA ARG A 83 10.72 22.19 7.84
C ARG A 83 9.48 23.07 7.76
#